data_a1b76d0a416b47c62d8f41fa23bdeeb6
#
_entry.id   a1b76d0a416b47c62d8f41fa23bdeeb6
#
_cell.length_a   1.000
_cell.length_b   1.000
_cell.length_c   1.000
_cell.angle_alpha   90.00
_cell.angle_beta   90.00
_cell.angle_gamma   90.00
#
_symmetry.space_group_name_H-M   'P 1'
#
loop_
_entity.id
_entity.type
_entity.pdbx_description
1 polymer ?
#
loop_
_entity_poly.entity_id
_entity_poly.type
_entity_poly.pdbx_seq_one_letter_code
_entity_poly.pdbx_strand_id
1 'polypeptide(L)'
;LEGRIQQVWALQQLQEGDWRTRSGHGLKVRFPGRWNRGAGPDFREAVIELDGEVRVGDIEIHLYREDWWRHGHDHDPAYNGVLLHVVLFAGGMERPIETAKGRLPEEWVMGPWMREDLESVSGGEPGLFGELVPELREWMESDQPQAIRERLKAGADRRWQDKEAMARCLHDGAGWRGGLHRMVLYYLGFPFNRRPFFEMAEAYPLELWREEGLLEDLCARWEQSVRWGLGRPANRARRRLTGYLHLNHEVPDWPERLRQPPSGLLGCLRETLLGVRDGLETRTVRRLARISDWREWLIHPVLGGVLGGSLVDRLWIDVFLPFLVVDGQIGRESAAALWLHWVPAACPDAYGELFKLAGIQLDPQLPLCNAWVQGLLWLEDQLRTERIRTSTGTAATCRSGSGA
;
A
#
# COMPACT_ATOMS: atom_id res chain seq x y z
N LEU A 1 0.74 -1.15 -6.27
CA LEU A 1 1.95 -0.99 -5.45
C LEU A 1 3.23 -1.13 -6.29
N GLU A 2 3.33 -2.13 -7.18
CA GLU A 2 4.49 -2.31 -8.07
C GLU A 2 4.81 -1.06 -8.89
N GLY A 3 3.83 -0.45 -9.55
CA GLY A 3 4.04 0.79 -10.30
C GLY A 3 4.63 1.94 -9.49
N ARG A 4 4.44 1.93 -8.16
CA ARG A 4 5.02 2.93 -7.25
C ARG A 4 6.47 2.64 -6.92
N ILE A 5 6.83 1.39 -6.67
CA ILE A 5 8.24 1.04 -6.45
C ILE A 5 9.05 1.16 -7.73
N GLN A 6 8.45 0.89 -8.89
CA GLN A 6 9.03 1.20 -10.20
C GLN A 6 9.31 2.70 -10.36
N GLN A 7 8.41 3.56 -9.86
CA GLN A 7 8.62 5.01 -9.87
C GLN A 7 9.75 5.44 -8.94
N VAL A 8 9.84 4.90 -7.73
CA VAL A 8 10.96 5.16 -6.81
C VAL A 8 12.28 4.79 -7.46
N TRP A 9 12.33 3.64 -8.13
CA TRP A 9 13.49 3.20 -8.88
C TRP A 9 13.81 4.14 -10.04
N ALA A 10 12.83 4.50 -10.88
CA ALA A 10 13.01 5.39 -12.01
C ALA A 10 13.60 6.75 -11.61
N LEU A 11 13.14 7.28 -10.48
CA LEU A 11 13.52 8.60 -9.96
C LEU A 11 14.74 8.55 -9.02
N GLN A 12 15.24 7.35 -8.71
CA GLN A 12 16.31 7.14 -7.74
C GLN A 12 16.06 7.84 -6.40
N GLN A 13 14.80 7.80 -5.93
CA GLN A 13 14.39 8.37 -4.64
C GLN A 13 14.82 7.45 -3.49
N LEU A 14 16.12 7.20 -3.43
CA LEU A 14 16.78 6.27 -2.54
C LEU A 14 17.78 7.01 -1.65
N GLN A 15 17.93 6.55 -0.43
CA GLN A 15 18.95 7.06 0.48
C GLN A 15 20.33 6.62 0.00
N GLU A 16 21.29 7.50 0.08
CA GLU A 16 22.70 7.15 -0.16
C GLU A 16 23.19 6.21 0.94
N GLY A 17 24.00 5.23 0.56
CA GLY A 17 24.58 4.28 1.48
C GLY A 17 25.39 3.19 0.78
N ASP A 18 25.90 2.26 1.56
CA ASP A 18 26.62 1.08 1.07
C ASP A 18 25.60 0.01 0.62
N TRP A 19 25.04 0.21 -0.57
CA TRP A 19 24.08 -0.74 -1.13
C TRP A 19 24.77 -2.05 -1.47
N ARG A 20 24.22 -3.14 -0.96
CA ARG A 20 24.73 -4.49 -1.24
C ARG A 20 23.63 -5.39 -1.74
N THR A 21 23.94 -6.18 -2.75
CA THR A 21 23.06 -7.24 -3.22
C THR A 21 22.96 -8.34 -2.16
N ARG A 22 22.02 -9.25 -2.34
CA ARG A 22 21.86 -10.41 -1.45
C ARG A 22 23.09 -11.30 -1.41
N SER A 23 23.84 -11.38 -2.51
CA SER A 23 25.13 -12.08 -2.61
C SER A 23 26.32 -11.31 -1.98
N GLY A 24 26.09 -10.08 -1.48
CA GLY A 24 27.07 -9.25 -0.80
C GLY A 24 27.84 -8.29 -1.70
N HIS A 25 27.61 -8.30 -3.02
CA HIS A 25 28.28 -7.38 -3.95
C HIS A 25 27.84 -5.94 -3.72
N GLY A 26 28.78 -5.00 -3.71
CA GLY A 26 28.51 -3.58 -3.65
C GLY A 26 27.77 -3.12 -4.92
N LEU A 27 26.62 -2.44 -4.75
CA LEU A 27 25.77 -1.99 -5.85
C LEU A 27 25.77 -0.47 -5.97
N LYS A 28 25.97 0.04 -7.20
CA LYS A 28 25.69 1.43 -7.56
C LYS A 28 24.84 1.47 -8.83
N VAL A 29 23.86 2.35 -8.87
CA VAL A 29 23.04 2.60 -10.07
C VAL A 29 23.58 3.84 -10.77
N ARG A 30 24.11 3.67 -11.97
CA ARG A 30 24.57 4.77 -12.82
C ARG A 30 23.46 5.31 -13.71
N PHE A 31 22.62 4.41 -14.20
CA PHE A 31 21.43 4.72 -14.96
C PHE A 31 20.34 3.66 -14.65
N PRO A 32 19.14 4.05 -14.19
CA PRO A 32 18.10 3.11 -13.76
C PRO A 32 17.47 2.31 -14.90
N GLY A 33 17.77 2.62 -16.13
CA GLY A 33 17.17 2.03 -17.32
C GLY A 33 16.01 2.85 -17.87
N ARG A 34 15.52 2.43 -19.05
CA ARG A 34 14.34 2.99 -19.69
C ARG A 34 13.11 2.22 -19.21
N TRP A 35 12.19 2.93 -18.61
CA TRP A 35 10.96 2.33 -18.12
C TRP A 35 10.17 1.67 -19.26
N ASN A 36 10.01 0.35 -19.20
CA ASN A 36 9.22 -0.42 -20.15
C ASN A 36 7.78 -0.54 -19.62
N ARG A 37 6.82 -0.09 -20.41
CA ARG A 37 5.38 -0.20 -20.11
C ARG A 37 4.68 -1.30 -20.90
N GLY A 38 5.44 -2.05 -21.70
CA GLY A 38 4.99 -3.19 -22.45
C GLY A 38 5.33 -4.51 -21.76
N ALA A 39 5.23 -5.60 -22.51
CA ALA A 39 5.66 -6.91 -22.04
C ALA A 39 7.19 -6.99 -21.80
N GLY A 40 7.62 -7.82 -20.87
CA GLY A 40 9.03 -8.02 -20.48
C GLY A 40 9.46 -7.14 -19.32
N PRO A 41 10.77 -7.11 -19.01
CA PRO A 41 11.32 -6.46 -17.83
C PRO A 41 10.91 -5.00 -17.67
N ASP A 42 10.73 -4.56 -16.44
CA ASP A 42 10.26 -3.22 -16.05
C ASP A 42 11.15 -2.09 -16.56
N PHE A 43 12.46 -2.29 -16.53
CA PHE A 43 13.43 -1.33 -17.04
C PHE A 43 14.43 -2.03 -17.96
N ARG A 44 14.65 -1.42 -19.11
CA ARG A 44 15.61 -1.92 -20.11
C ARG A 44 16.86 -1.06 -20.16
N GLU A 45 17.98 -1.70 -20.51
CA GLU A 45 19.27 -1.01 -20.71
C GLU A 45 19.73 -0.20 -19.48
N ALA A 46 19.44 -0.68 -18.27
CA ALA A 46 19.99 -0.09 -17.06
C ALA A 46 21.52 -0.27 -17.02
N VAL A 47 22.20 0.70 -16.40
CA VAL A 47 23.65 0.65 -16.16
C VAL A 47 23.87 0.61 -14.65
N ILE A 48 24.36 -0.52 -14.16
CA ILE A 48 24.72 -0.72 -12.75
C ILE A 48 26.21 -1.03 -12.61
N GLU A 49 26.74 -0.79 -11.43
CA GLU A 49 28.09 -1.16 -11.05
C GLU A 49 28.01 -2.16 -9.90
N LEU A 50 28.62 -3.31 -10.07
CA LEU A 50 28.76 -4.36 -9.06
C LEU A 50 30.23 -4.51 -8.71
N ASP A 51 30.61 -4.25 -7.47
CA ASP A 51 32.00 -4.26 -6.98
C ASP A 51 32.98 -3.47 -7.88
N GLY A 52 32.53 -2.36 -8.48
CA GLY A 52 33.32 -1.53 -9.39
C GLY A 52 33.23 -1.93 -10.85
N GLU A 53 32.67 -3.10 -11.20
CA GLU A 53 32.46 -3.54 -12.57
C GLU A 53 31.13 -2.99 -13.13
N VAL A 54 31.23 -2.24 -14.24
CA VAL A 54 30.02 -1.69 -14.90
C VAL A 54 29.36 -2.74 -15.77
N ARG A 55 28.06 -2.95 -15.57
CA ARG A 55 27.24 -3.90 -16.33
C ARG A 55 26.00 -3.20 -16.90
N VAL A 56 25.60 -3.65 -18.09
CA VAL A 56 24.40 -3.16 -18.79
C VAL A 56 23.42 -4.32 -18.95
N GLY A 57 22.16 -4.11 -18.63
CA GLY A 57 21.08 -5.10 -18.79
C GLY A 57 19.76 -4.58 -18.25
N ASP A 58 18.82 -5.50 -18.06
CA ASP A 58 17.46 -5.17 -17.66
C ASP A 58 17.27 -5.30 -16.15
N ILE A 59 16.28 -4.59 -15.63
CA ILE A 59 15.89 -4.62 -14.22
C ILE A 59 14.44 -5.05 -14.15
N GLU A 60 14.16 -5.98 -13.23
CA GLU A 60 12.80 -6.37 -12.85
C GLU A 60 12.53 -5.97 -11.41
N ILE A 61 11.34 -5.47 -11.11
CA ILE A 61 10.98 -4.93 -9.80
C ILE A 61 9.69 -5.56 -9.28
N HIS A 62 9.77 -6.15 -8.10
CA HIS A 62 8.63 -6.78 -7.44
C HIS A 62 8.46 -6.28 -6.00
N LEU A 63 7.29 -6.55 -5.42
CA LEU A 63 7.08 -6.36 -3.98
C LEU A 63 7.87 -7.38 -3.19
N TYR A 64 7.81 -8.63 -3.62
CA TYR A 64 8.44 -9.77 -2.97
C TYR A 64 9.25 -10.58 -3.97
N ARG A 65 10.23 -11.27 -3.43
CA ARG A 65 11.10 -12.17 -4.18
C ARG A 65 10.33 -13.28 -4.90
N GLU A 66 9.31 -13.81 -4.26
CA GLU A 66 8.47 -14.90 -4.73
C GLU A 66 7.65 -14.54 -5.97
N ASP A 67 7.48 -13.25 -6.25
CA ASP A 67 6.75 -12.75 -7.43
C ASP A 67 7.45 -13.14 -8.74
N TRP A 68 8.77 -13.35 -8.72
CA TRP A 68 9.53 -13.83 -9.86
C TRP A 68 8.95 -15.13 -10.42
N TRP A 69 8.73 -16.13 -9.58
CA TRP A 69 8.17 -17.42 -10.02
C TRP A 69 6.66 -17.36 -10.21
N ARG A 70 5.96 -16.58 -9.40
CA ARG A 70 4.52 -16.43 -9.52
C ARG A 70 4.11 -15.81 -10.85
N HIS A 71 4.93 -14.90 -11.40
CA HIS A 71 4.73 -14.29 -12.71
C HIS A 71 5.36 -15.12 -13.85
N GLY A 72 6.05 -16.23 -13.54
CA GLY A 72 6.62 -17.14 -14.53
C GLY A 72 7.88 -16.62 -15.22
N HIS A 73 8.60 -15.68 -14.63
CA HIS A 73 9.80 -15.07 -15.24
C HIS A 73 10.97 -16.03 -15.38
N ASP A 74 10.99 -17.10 -14.60
CA ASP A 74 11.93 -18.22 -14.70
C ASP A 74 11.73 -19.06 -15.99
N HIS A 75 10.60 -18.90 -16.68
CA HIS A 75 10.28 -19.62 -17.90
C HIS A 75 10.11 -18.71 -19.11
N ASP A 76 10.03 -17.39 -18.94
CA ASP A 76 9.84 -16.42 -20.01
C ASP A 76 11.18 -15.91 -20.56
N PRO A 77 11.50 -16.20 -21.88
CA PRO A 77 12.72 -15.71 -22.51
C PRO A 77 12.88 -14.18 -22.52
N ALA A 78 11.80 -13.42 -22.40
CA ALA A 78 11.85 -11.96 -22.34
C ALA A 78 12.69 -11.46 -21.16
N TYR A 79 12.79 -12.23 -20.07
CA TYR A 79 13.51 -11.87 -18.84
C TYR A 79 14.97 -12.37 -18.82
N ASN A 80 15.46 -12.98 -19.90
CA ASN A 80 16.84 -13.47 -19.98
C ASN A 80 17.90 -12.37 -19.89
N GLY A 81 17.52 -11.09 -20.15
CA GLY A 81 18.38 -9.91 -20.04
C GLY A 81 18.47 -9.31 -18.65
N VAL A 82 17.67 -9.81 -17.70
CA VAL A 82 17.63 -9.25 -16.34
C VAL A 82 18.96 -9.46 -15.63
N LEU A 83 19.54 -8.34 -15.19
CA LEU A 83 20.77 -8.28 -14.39
C LEU A 83 20.50 -8.22 -12.91
N LEU A 84 19.47 -7.46 -12.53
CA LEU A 84 19.14 -7.17 -11.16
C LEU A 84 17.64 -7.33 -10.95
N HIS A 85 17.27 -8.15 -9.99
CA HIS A 85 15.93 -8.27 -9.46
C HIS A 85 15.83 -7.40 -8.19
N VAL A 86 15.07 -6.33 -8.28
CA VAL A 86 14.82 -5.39 -7.17
C VAL A 86 13.55 -5.78 -6.46
N VAL A 87 13.61 -5.94 -5.15
CA VAL A 87 12.44 -6.25 -4.35
C VAL A 87 12.23 -5.22 -3.25
N LEU A 88 10.98 -4.94 -2.94
CA LEU A 88 10.68 -4.07 -1.80
C LEU A 88 10.98 -4.76 -0.48
N PHE A 89 10.58 -6.02 -0.35
CA PHE A 89 10.72 -6.84 0.86
C PHE A 89 11.53 -8.11 0.54
N ALA A 90 12.39 -8.49 1.49
CA ALA A 90 13.35 -9.59 1.25
C ALA A 90 12.73 -10.96 0.95
N GLY A 91 11.49 -11.23 1.42
CA GLY A 91 10.89 -12.56 1.33
C GLY A 91 11.62 -13.62 2.15
N GLY A 92 11.01 -14.78 2.31
CA GLY A 92 11.55 -15.89 3.12
C GLY A 92 12.08 -17.09 2.34
N MET A 93 11.89 -17.14 1.02
CA MET A 93 12.25 -18.31 0.22
C MET A 93 13.73 -18.28 -0.19
N GLU A 94 14.45 -19.38 -0.03
CA GLU A 94 15.88 -19.48 -0.35
C GLU A 94 16.19 -20.01 -1.78
N ARG A 95 15.17 -20.34 -2.57
CA ARG A 95 15.36 -20.82 -3.94
C ARG A 95 16.09 -19.76 -4.78
N PRO A 96 17.15 -20.10 -5.57
CA PRO A 96 17.82 -19.14 -6.45
C PRO A 96 16.88 -18.56 -7.49
N ILE A 97 16.99 -17.25 -7.74
CA ILE A 97 16.33 -16.60 -8.87
C ILE A 97 17.12 -16.95 -10.11
N GLU A 98 16.43 -17.53 -11.10
CA GLU A 98 17.04 -17.98 -12.35
C GLU A 98 16.15 -17.59 -13.53
N THR A 99 16.78 -17.16 -14.63
CA THR A 99 16.09 -16.88 -15.90
C THR A 99 15.91 -18.16 -16.70
N ALA A 100 15.08 -18.15 -17.76
CA ALA A 100 14.85 -19.28 -18.65
C ALA A 100 16.16 -19.83 -19.30
N LYS A 101 17.24 -19.04 -19.35
CA LYS A 101 18.57 -19.46 -19.83
C LYS A 101 19.55 -19.85 -18.72
N GLY A 102 19.12 -20.00 -17.50
CA GLY A 102 19.99 -20.36 -16.39
C GLY A 102 20.87 -19.22 -15.86
N ARG A 103 20.60 -17.98 -16.21
CA ARG A 103 21.29 -16.82 -15.62
C ARG A 103 20.73 -16.55 -14.25
N LEU A 104 21.59 -16.22 -13.29
CA LEU A 104 21.25 -15.80 -11.95
C LEU A 104 21.31 -14.26 -11.87
N PRO A 105 20.20 -13.53 -11.91
CA PRO A 105 20.19 -12.12 -11.63
C PRO A 105 20.68 -11.82 -10.20
N GLU A 106 21.38 -10.73 -10.01
CA GLU A 106 21.61 -10.22 -8.66
C GLU A 106 20.28 -9.79 -8.02
N GLU A 107 20.19 -9.89 -6.71
CA GLU A 107 19.00 -9.49 -5.97
C GLU A 107 19.33 -8.34 -5.02
N TRP A 108 18.48 -7.32 -5.00
CA TRP A 108 18.64 -6.21 -4.08
C TRP A 108 17.34 -5.81 -3.42
N VAL A 109 17.38 -5.63 -2.10
CA VAL A 109 16.22 -5.21 -1.30
C VAL A 109 16.20 -3.69 -1.23
N MET A 110 15.28 -3.08 -1.94
CA MET A 110 15.16 -1.63 -2.06
C MET A 110 14.50 -0.99 -0.83
N GLY A 111 13.59 -1.69 -0.19
CA GLY A 111 12.80 -1.15 0.92
C GLY A 111 13.61 -0.40 1.97
N PRO A 112 14.74 -0.94 2.49
CA PRO A 112 15.64 -0.25 3.41
C PRO A 112 16.17 1.10 2.96
N TRP A 113 16.23 1.35 1.69
CA TRP A 113 16.89 2.51 1.09
C TRP A 113 15.94 3.55 0.53
N MET A 114 14.64 3.33 0.60
CA MET A 114 13.67 4.33 0.15
C MET A 114 13.73 5.57 1.05
N ARG A 115 13.76 6.76 0.45
CA ARG A 115 13.77 8.04 1.19
C ARG A 115 12.44 8.28 1.90
N GLU A 116 11.39 7.74 1.33
CA GLU A 116 10.01 7.95 1.79
C GLU A 116 9.23 6.64 1.75
N ASP A 117 8.18 6.54 2.58
CA ASP A 117 7.22 5.43 2.51
C ASP A 117 6.51 5.39 1.15
N LEU A 118 6.13 4.22 0.68
CA LEU A 118 5.42 3.99 -0.60
C LEU A 118 4.19 4.88 -0.82
N GLU A 119 3.54 5.33 0.25
CA GLU A 119 2.44 6.30 0.15
C GLU A 119 2.92 7.76 0.27
N SER A 120 4.12 8.00 0.75
CA SER A 120 4.72 9.33 0.73
C SER A 120 5.47 9.63 -0.57
N VAL A 121 5.87 8.60 -1.32
CA VAL A 121 6.32 8.77 -2.71
C VAL A 121 5.17 9.23 -3.61
N SER A 122 3.94 8.87 -3.26
CA SER A 122 2.72 9.40 -3.89
C SER A 122 2.11 10.60 -3.13
N GLY A 123 2.68 11.02 -2.04
CA GLY A 123 2.13 12.08 -1.21
C GLY A 123 3.18 12.67 -0.31
N GLY A 124 3.89 13.70 -0.77
CA GLY A 124 4.81 14.50 0.00
C GLY A 124 4.54 14.60 1.52
N GLU A 125 5.19 15.50 2.20
CA GLU A 125 5.12 15.66 3.66
C GLU A 125 3.72 15.49 4.27
N PRO A 126 3.62 15.00 5.51
CA PRO A 126 2.33 14.86 6.20
C PRO A 126 1.67 16.21 6.44
N GLY A 127 0.68 16.45 5.69
CA GLY A 127 -0.02 17.71 5.53
C GLY A 127 -0.43 17.93 4.07
N LEU A 128 0.10 17.13 3.17
CA LEU A 128 -0.04 17.30 1.71
C LEU A 128 -1.16 16.49 1.06
N PHE A 129 -2.03 15.81 1.80
CA PHE A 129 -3.33 15.48 1.26
C PHE A 129 -4.05 16.79 0.94
N GLY A 130 -4.29 17.02 -0.34
CA GLY A 130 -4.86 18.27 -0.81
C GLY A 130 -3.86 19.29 -1.35
N GLU A 131 -2.56 18.97 -1.44
CA GLU A 131 -1.59 19.87 -2.11
C GLU A 131 -1.91 20.05 -3.59
N LEU A 132 -2.40 19.02 -4.24
CA LEU A 132 -2.80 19.05 -5.65
C LEU A 132 -4.29 19.36 -5.85
N VAL A 133 -4.97 19.92 -4.83
CA VAL A 133 -6.36 20.38 -4.97
C VAL A 133 -6.52 21.39 -6.09
N PRO A 134 -5.62 22.37 -6.29
CA PRO A 134 -5.73 23.28 -7.44
C PRO A 134 -5.71 22.58 -8.78
N GLU A 135 -4.76 21.65 -9.00
CA GLU A 135 -4.62 20.89 -10.24
C GLU A 135 -5.79 19.91 -10.42
N LEU A 136 -6.23 19.25 -9.35
CA LEU A 136 -7.43 18.40 -9.36
C LEU A 136 -8.67 19.22 -9.71
N ARG A 137 -8.80 20.42 -9.17
CA ARG A 137 -9.91 21.33 -9.45
C ARG A 137 -9.93 21.72 -10.93
N GLU A 138 -8.81 22.21 -11.48
CA GLU A 138 -8.68 22.58 -12.89
C GLU A 138 -9.08 21.42 -13.81
N TRP A 139 -8.60 20.21 -13.50
CA TRP A 139 -8.98 19.03 -14.25
C TRP A 139 -10.49 18.72 -14.12
N MET A 140 -11.07 18.78 -12.92
CA MET A 140 -12.49 18.49 -12.70
C MET A 140 -13.41 19.54 -13.29
N GLU A 141 -13.01 20.82 -13.33
CA GLU A 141 -13.77 21.89 -13.98
C GLU A 141 -13.80 21.74 -15.51
N SER A 142 -12.84 21.04 -16.09
CA SER A 142 -12.78 20.78 -17.54
C SER A 142 -13.60 19.57 -17.99
N ASP A 143 -14.16 18.76 -17.07
CA ASP A 143 -14.85 17.50 -17.40
C ASP A 143 -16.31 17.51 -16.88
N GLN A 144 -17.10 16.58 -17.37
CA GLN A 144 -18.50 16.43 -16.96
C GLN A 144 -18.59 15.69 -15.61
N PRO A 145 -19.50 16.09 -14.68
CA PRO A 145 -19.63 15.42 -13.38
C PRO A 145 -19.82 13.90 -13.45
N GLN A 146 -20.47 13.41 -14.49
CA GLN A 146 -20.65 11.98 -14.72
C GLN A 146 -19.30 11.29 -15.02
N ALA A 147 -18.49 11.85 -15.92
CA ALA A 147 -17.18 11.33 -16.28
C ALA A 147 -16.23 11.36 -15.08
N ILE A 148 -16.29 12.43 -14.29
CA ILE A 148 -15.52 12.55 -13.03
C ILE A 148 -15.88 11.39 -12.09
N ARG A 149 -17.18 11.15 -11.83
CA ARG A 149 -17.62 10.05 -10.95
C ARG A 149 -17.17 8.68 -11.44
N GLU A 150 -17.21 8.44 -12.75
CA GLU A 150 -16.73 7.19 -13.34
C GLU A 150 -15.23 6.99 -13.12
N ARG A 151 -14.42 8.03 -13.28
CA ARG A 151 -12.98 7.99 -12.99
C ARG A 151 -12.69 7.79 -11.50
N LEU A 152 -13.44 8.45 -10.61
CA LEU A 152 -13.31 8.24 -9.16
C LEU A 152 -13.60 6.78 -8.79
N LYS A 153 -14.65 6.19 -9.38
CA LYS A 153 -14.97 4.76 -9.15
C LYS A 153 -13.84 3.85 -9.65
N ALA A 154 -13.37 4.08 -10.87
CA ALA A 154 -12.26 3.29 -11.43
C ALA A 154 -10.98 3.40 -10.58
N GLY A 155 -10.67 4.59 -10.07
CA GLY A 155 -9.57 4.81 -9.16
C GLY A 155 -9.74 4.09 -7.81
N ALA A 156 -10.95 4.11 -7.26
CA ALA A 156 -11.27 3.35 -6.05
C ALA A 156 -11.11 1.84 -6.26
N ASP A 157 -11.61 1.31 -7.38
CA ASP A 157 -11.46 -0.11 -7.74
C ASP A 157 -9.98 -0.51 -7.87
N ARG A 158 -9.16 0.36 -8.45
CA ARG A 158 -7.71 0.11 -8.55
C ARG A 158 -7.06 0.06 -7.16
N ARG A 159 -7.38 0.99 -6.27
CA ARG A 159 -6.86 0.96 -4.89
C ARG A 159 -7.32 -0.27 -4.11
N TRP A 160 -8.55 -0.73 -4.35
CA TRP A 160 -9.02 -2.00 -3.78
C TRP A 160 -8.16 -3.17 -4.25
N GLN A 161 -7.90 -3.27 -5.56
CA GLN A 161 -7.05 -4.32 -6.13
C GLN A 161 -5.63 -4.30 -5.54
N ASP A 162 -5.05 -3.11 -5.37
CA ASP A 162 -3.71 -2.96 -4.77
C ASP A 162 -3.66 -3.46 -3.31
N LYS A 163 -4.73 -3.19 -2.52
CA LYS A 163 -4.83 -3.69 -1.13
C LYS A 163 -5.01 -5.20 -1.07
N GLU A 164 -5.85 -5.75 -1.94
CA GLU A 164 -6.04 -7.19 -2.07
C GLU A 164 -4.75 -7.89 -2.48
N ALA A 165 -4.00 -7.33 -3.43
CA ALA A 165 -2.72 -7.87 -3.87
C ALA A 165 -1.68 -7.87 -2.73
N MET A 166 -1.60 -6.78 -1.95
CA MET A 166 -0.73 -6.72 -0.78
C MET A 166 -1.13 -7.76 0.27
N ALA A 167 -2.43 -7.88 0.58
CA ALA A 167 -2.91 -8.87 1.53
C ALA A 167 -2.57 -10.30 1.08
N ARG A 168 -2.77 -10.62 -0.19
CA ARG A 168 -2.43 -11.92 -0.78
C ARG A 168 -0.96 -12.23 -0.61
N CYS A 169 -0.12 -11.29 -0.95
CA CYS A 169 1.32 -11.45 -0.88
C CYS A 169 1.80 -11.73 0.57
N LEU A 170 1.28 -10.97 1.53
CA LEU A 170 1.62 -11.16 2.94
C LEU A 170 1.05 -12.46 3.50
N HIS A 171 -0.15 -12.85 3.07
CA HIS A 171 -0.77 -14.11 3.46
C HIS A 171 0.01 -15.31 2.91
N ASP A 172 0.39 -15.28 1.63
CA ASP A 172 1.13 -16.36 0.99
C ASP A 172 2.54 -16.51 1.59
N GLY A 173 3.20 -15.38 1.95
CA GLY A 173 4.55 -15.39 2.51
C GLY A 173 4.64 -15.70 4.00
N ALA A 174 3.62 -15.39 4.80
CA ALA A 174 3.69 -15.51 6.27
C ALA A 174 2.43 -16.13 6.91
N GLY A 175 1.51 -16.64 6.12
CA GLY A 175 0.24 -17.20 6.58
C GLY A 175 -0.71 -16.14 7.16
N TRP A 176 -1.85 -16.61 7.67
CA TRP A 176 -2.89 -15.73 8.23
C TRP A 176 -2.36 -14.81 9.33
N ARG A 177 -1.77 -15.38 10.39
CA ARG A 177 -1.33 -14.60 11.57
C ARG A 177 -0.17 -13.67 11.25
N GLY A 178 0.88 -14.20 10.63
CA GLY A 178 2.09 -13.43 10.33
C GLY A 178 1.85 -12.33 9.29
N GLY A 179 1.10 -12.64 8.23
CA GLY A 179 0.77 -11.67 7.21
C GLY A 179 -0.14 -10.56 7.73
N LEU A 180 -1.17 -10.92 8.51
CA LEU A 180 -2.08 -9.96 9.14
C LEU A 180 -1.33 -9.03 10.11
N HIS A 181 -0.45 -9.59 10.95
CA HIS A 181 0.41 -8.84 11.86
C HIS A 181 1.27 -7.79 11.13
N ARG A 182 1.96 -8.21 10.07
CA ARG A 182 2.78 -7.30 9.25
C ARG A 182 1.95 -6.18 8.62
N MET A 183 0.79 -6.52 8.06
CA MET A 183 -0.08 -5.53 7.42
C MET A 183 -0.69 -4.55 8.44
N VAL A 184 -1.10 -5.03 9.62
CA VAL A 184 -1.59 -4.16 10.71
C VAL A 184 -0.51 -3.16 11.12
N LEU A 185 0.72 -3.61 11.41
CA LEU A 185 1.80 -2.70 11.81
C LEU A 185 2.16 -1.73 10.69
N TYR A 186 2.25 -2.18 9.45
CA TYR A 186 2.47 -1.28 8.31
C TYR A 186 1.44 -0.13 8.30
N TYR A 187 0.16 -0.41 8.44
CA TYR A 187 -0.88 0.63 8.46
C TYR A 187 -0.94 1.42 9.77
N LEU A 188 -0.55 0.85 10.89
CA LEU A 188 -0.37 1.60 12.14
C LEU A 188 0.77 2.61 12.05
N GLY A 189 1.79 2.35 11.24
CA GLY A 189 2.89 3.29 10.98
C GLY A 189 2.50 4.53 10.17
N PHE A 190 1.30 4.54 9.54
CA PHE A 190 0.86 5.69 8.73
C PHE A 190 0.79 7.01 9.53
N PRO A 191 1.16 8.14 8.95
CA PRO A 191 1.70 8.31 7.60
C PRO A 191 3.23 8.19 7.51
N PHE A 192 3.98 8.20 8.60
CA PHE A 192 5.43 8.45 8.60
C PHE A 192 6.31 7.24 8.89
N ASN A 193 5.75 6.20 9.48
CA ASN A 193 6.51 5.12 10.11
C ASN A 193 6.09 3.74 9.57
N ARG A 194 5.52 3.66 8.38
CA ARG A 194 5.03 2.39 7.82
C ARG A 194 6.12 1.35 7.70
N ARG A 195 7.25 1.74 7.15
CA ARG A 195 8.39 0.87 6.98
C ARG A 195 9.00 0.44 8.30
N PRO A 196 9.39 1.33 9.23
CA PRO A 196 9.91 0.91 10.52
C PRO A 196 8.95 -0.02 11.27
N PHE A 197 7.64 0.22 11.20
CA PHE A 197 6.64 -0.65 11.83
C PHE A 197 6.53 -2.01 11.15
N PHE A 198 6.68 -2.05 9.83
CA PHE A 198 6.74 -3.31 9.09
C PHE A 198 7.99 -4.11 9.49
N GLU A 199 9.15 -3.48 9.57
CA GLU A 199 10.40 -4.09 10.03
C GLU A 199 10.29 -4.61 11.48
N MET A 200 9.58 -3.90 12.37
CA MET A 200 9.26 -4.39 13.71
C MET A 200 8.44 -5.69 13.66
N ALA A 201 7.44 -5.74 12.75
CA ALA A 201 6.64 -6.95 12.59
C ALA A 201 7.41 -8.14 12.02
N GLU A 202 8.42 -7.89 11.20
CA GLU A 202 9.32 -8.94 10.70
C GLU A 202 10.29 -9.43 11.78
N ALA A 203 10.83 -8.50 12.57
CA ALA A 203 11.78 -8.82 13.64
C ALA A 203 11.14 -9.49 14.87
N TYR A 204 9.87 -9.17 15.15
CA TYR A 204 9.14 -9.67 16.31
C TYR A 204 7.82 -10.30 15.86
N PRO A 205 7.74 -11.63 15.75
CA PRO A 205 6.48 -12.35 15.47
C PRO A 205 5.38 -12.00 16.46
N LEU A 206 4.11 -12.14 16.02
CA LEU A 206 2.92 -11.74 16.78
C LEU A 206 2.91 -12.27 18.23
N GLU A 207 3.43 -13.45 18.44
CA GLU A 207 3.46 -14.14 19.73
C GLU A 207 4.30 -13.39 20.78
N LEU A 208 5.33 -12.66 20.35
CA LEU A 208 6.17 -11.83 21.22
C LEU A 208 5.54 -10.51 21.63
N TRP A 209 4.46 -10.09 20.96
CA TRP A 209 3.79 -8.81 21.23
C TRP A 209 2.95 -8.78 22.51
N ARG A 210 3.22 -9.70 23.43
CA ARG A 210 2.65 -9.79 24.79
C ARG A 210 3.73 -9.68 25.87
N GLU A 211 5.01 -9.65 25.46
CA GLU A 211 6.12 -9.65 26.40
C GLU A 211 6.26 -8.28 27.08
N GLU A 212 6.48 -8.31 28.39
CA GLU A 212 6.78 -7.11 29.15
C GLU A 212 8.11 -6.50 28.65
N GLY A 213 8.16 -5.16 28.56
CA GLY A 213 9.36 -4.45 28.12
C GLY A 213 9.55 -4.37 26.61
N LEU A 214 8.74 -5.05 25.79
CA LEU A 214 8.89 -5.00 24.33
C LEU A 214 8.75 -3.57 23.76
N LEU A 215 7.88 -2.73 24.33
CA LEU A 215 7.73 -1.34 23.87
C LEU A 215 9.02 -0.55 24.00
N GLU A 216 9.72 -0.70 25.13
CA GLU A 216 10.98 -0.04 25.42
C GLU A 216 12.08 -0.53 24.49
N ASP A 217 12.13 -1.83 24.22
CA ASP A 217 13.07 -2.44 23.27
C ASP A 217 12.83 -1.93 21.84
N LEU A 218 11.57 -1.91 21.38
CA LEU A 218 11.20 -1.34 20.09
C LEU A 218 11.58 0.14 19.98
N CYS A 219 11.33 0.93 21.04
CA CYS A 219 11.69 2.34 21.06
C CYS A 219 13.21 2.54 20.97
N ALA A 220 13.99 1.74 21.68
CA ALA A 220 15.45 1.82 21.66
C ALA A 220 16.03 1.38 20.31
N ARG A 221 15.57 0.24 19.79
CA ARG A 221 16.10 -0.34 18.55
C ARG A 221 15.79 0.50 17.31
N TRP A 222 14.62 1.14 17.26
CA TRP A 222 14.19 1.99 16.12
C TRP A 222 14.22 3.49 16.47
N GLU A 223 15.01 3.92 17.47
CA GLU A 223 15.09 5.32 17.91
C GLU A 223 15.31 6.30 16.75
N GLN A 224 16.23 5.97 15.85
CA GLN A 224 16.60 6.82 14.71
C GLN A 224 15.70 6.64 13.47
N SER A 225 15.05 5.49 13.33
CA SER A 225 14.25 5.15 12.14
C SER A 225 12.80 5.61 12.26
N VAL A 226 12.29 5.73 13.48
CA VAL A 226 10.89 6.11 13.74
C VAL A 226 10.78 7.60 14.05
N ARG A 227 9.89 8.28 13.36
CA ARG A 227 9.55 9.67 13.65
C ARG A 227 8.57 9.75 14.84
N TRP A 228 9.09 9.64 16.06
CA TRP A 228 8.31 9.51 17.29
C TRP A 228 7.43 10.71 17.63
N GLY A 229 7.91 11.91 17.33
CA GLY A 229 7.26 13.18 17.68
C GLY A 229 6.19 13.66 16.69
N LEU A 230 6.14 13.06 15.49
CA LEU A 230 5.26 13.55 14.44
C LEU A 230 3.80 13.08 14.60
N GLY A 231 2.89 13.90 14.10
CA GLY A 231 1.46 13.65 14.09
C GLY A 231 0.72 14.22 15.32
N ARG A 232 -0.61 14.23 15.23
CA ARG A 232 -1.47 14.60 16.37
C ARG A 232 -1.24 13.62 17.53
N PRO A 233 -1.42 14.04 18.81
CA PRO A 233 -1.13 13.17 19.97
C PRO A 233 -1.73 11.77 19.92
N ALA A 234 -2.96 11.64 19.37
CA ALA A 234 -3.62 10.34 19.21
C ALA A 234 -2.97 9.43 18.16
N ASN A 235 -2.21 10.00 17.23
CA ASN A 235 -1.60 9.33 16.09
C ASN A 235 -0.08 9.15 16.23
N ARG A 236 0.50 9.51 17.36
CA ARG A 236 1.94 9.33 17.60
C ARG A 236 2.33 7.85 17.61
N ALA A 237 3.47 7.56 17.03
CA ALA A 237 4.03 6.22 16.89
C ALA A 237 3.96 5.39 18.18
N ARG A 238 4.49 5.92 19.28
CA ARG A 238 4.49 5.24 20.59
C ARG A 238 3.08 4.86 21.04
N ARG A 239 2.09 5.76 20.93
CA ARG A 239 0.70 5.48 21.32
C ARG A 239 0.06 4.36 20.51
N ARG A 240 0.36 4.30 19.21
CA ARG A 240 -0.16 3.23 18.34
C ARG A 240 0.46 1.88 18.65
N LEU A 241 1.78 1.84 18.91
CA LEU A 241 2.46 0.63 19.36
C LEU A 241 1.91 0.17 20.72
N THR A 242 1.76 1.09 21.70
CA THR A 242 1.14 0.77 23.00
C THR A 242 -0.26 0.19 22.83
N GLY A 243 -1.10 0.78 21.98
CA GLY A 243 -2.44 0.26 21.72
C GLY A 243 -2.44 -1.14 21.09
N TYR A 244 -1.49 -1.40 20.20
CA TYR A 244 -1.35 -2.71 19.57
C TYR A 244 -0.79 -3.77 20.52
N LEU A 245 0.17 -3.42 21.34
CA LEU A 245 0.66 -4.30 22.44
C LEU A 245 -0.46 -4.65 23.41
N HIS A 246 -1.24 -3.64 23.83
CA HIS A 246 -2.39 -3.86 24.70
C HIS A 246 -3.45 -4.77 24.07
N LEU A 247 -3.74 -4.62 22.77
CA LEU A 247 -4.62 -5.53 22.05
C LEU A 247 -4.11 -6.98 22.12
N ASN A 248 -2.83 -7.21 21.86
CA ASN A 248 -2.26 -8.55 21.86
C ASN A 248 -2.17 -9.17 23.27
N HIS A 249 -2.11 -8.35 24.31
CA HIS A 249 -2.16 -8.78 25.70
C HIS A 249 -3.59 -9.17 26.11
N GLU A 250 -4.56 -8.28 25.89
CA GLU A 250 -5.95 -8.46 26.32
C GLU A 250 -6.74 -9.47 25.46
N VAL A 251 -6.44 -9.50 24.15
CA VAL A 251 -7.18 -10.32 23.19
C VAL A 251 -6.20 -11.09 22.28
N PRO A 252 -5.43 -12.02 22.84
CA PRO A 252 -4.38 -12.73 22.11
C PRO A 252 -4.86 -13.56 20.90
N ASP A 253 -6.13 -13.87 20.84
CA ASP A 253 -6.78 -14.63 19.78
C ASP A 253 -7.58 -13.74 18.80
N TRP A 254 -7.34 -12.42 18.81
CA TRP A 254 -8.04 -11.50 17.90
C TRP A 254 -7.92 -11.87 16.41
N PRO A 255 -6.81 -12.44 15.92
CA PRO A 255 -6.73 -12.85 14.53
C PRO A 255 -7.69 -14.00 14.20
N GLU A 256 -7.86 -14.95 15.11
CA GLU A 256 -8.80 -16.07 14.96
C GLU A 256 -10.25 -15.63 15.05
N ARG A 257 -10.55 -14.68 15.92
CA ARG A 257 -11.90 -14.08 16.01
C ARG A 257 -12.24 -13.33 14.72
N LEU A 258 -11.29 -12.59 14.16
CA LEU A 258 -11.45 -11.91 12.87
C LEU A 258 -11.77 -12.91 11.74
N ARG A 259 -11.16 -14.09 11.76
CA ARG A 259 -11.32 -15.13 10.75
C ARG A 259 -12.71 -15.78 10.74
N GLN A 260 -13.56 -15.44 11.69
CA GLN A 260 -14.89 -16.02 11.88
C GLN A 260 -16.01 -14.98 11.81
N PRO A 261 -16.24 -14.35 10.64
CA PRO A 261 -17.33 -13.40 10.50
C PRO A 261 -18.70 -14.05 10.78
N PRO A 262 -19.62 -13.35 11.46
CA PRO A 262 -20.93 -13.87 11.76
C PRO A 262 -21.72 -14.23 10.49
N SER A 263 -22.25 -15.45 10.43
CA SER A 263 -23.01 -15.96 9.28
C SER A 263 -24.21 -15.07 8.91
N GLY A 264 -24.87 -14.47 9.90
CA GLY A 264 -25.97 -13.53 9.66
C GLY A 264 -25.54 -12.26 8.94
N LEU A 265 -24.32 -11.74 9.21
CA LEU A 265 -23.76 -10.59 8.50
C LEU A 265 -23.36 -10.97 7.07
N LEU A 266 -22.76 -12.14 6.89
CA LEU A 266 -22.43 -12.67 5.56
C LEU A 266 -23.68 -12.90 4.70
N GLY A 267 -24.80 -13.36 5.30
CA GLY A 267 -26.08 -13.50 4.62
C GLY A 267 -26.62 -12.17 4.11
N CYS A 268 -26.68 -11.16 4.97
CA CYS A 268 -27.09 -9.80 4.61
C CYS A 268 -26.23 -9.20 3.48
N LEU A 269 -24.93 -9.50 3.47
CA LEU A 269 -24.04 -9.01 2.43
C LEU A 269 -24.38 -9.59 1.05
N ARG A 270 -24.71 -10.87 0.97
CA ARG A 270 -25.11 -11.52 -0.28
C ARG A 270 -26.41 -10.96 -0.84
N GLU A 271 -27.38 -10.68 0.03
CA GLU A 271 -28.65 -10.05 -0.36
C GLU A 271 -28.43 -8.62 -0.88
N THR A 272 -27.55 -7.86 -0.22
CA THR A 272 -27.22 -6.49 -0.62
C THR A 272 -26.60 -6.42 -2.01
N LEU A 273 -25.77 -7.40 -2.39
CA LEU A 273 -25.12 -7.40 -3.71
C LEU A 273 -26.09 -7.47 -4.88
N LEU A 274 -27.20 -8.17 -4.70
CA LEU A 274 -28.26 -8.20 -5.72
C LEU A 274 -28.83 -6.80 -5.97
N GLY A 275 -28.95 -5.99 -4.90
CA GLY A 275 -29.44 -4.62 -4.99
C GLY A 275 -28.40 -3.60 -5.47
N VAL A 276 -27.11 -3.79 -5.20
CA VAL A 276 -26.03 -2.88 -5.67
C VAL A 276 -25.91 -2.86 -7.18
N ARG A 277 -26.20 -3.97 -7.84
CA ARG A 277 -26.28 -4.03 -9.32
C ARG A 277 -27.31 -3.07 -9.90
N ASP A 278 -28.33 -2.70 -9.13
CA ASP A 278 -29.41 -1.81 -9.53
C ASP A 278 -29.16 -0.32 -9.18
N GLY A 279 -27.93 0.04 -8.78
CA GLY A 279 -27.54 1.45 -8.54
C GLY A 279 -28.07 2.05 -7.26
N LEU A 280 -28.25 1.27 -6.20
CA LEU A 280 -28.72 1.74 -4.90
C LEU A 280 -27.85 2.83 -4.28
N GLU A 281 -28.46 3.78 -3.60
CA GLU A 281 -27.76 4.82 -2.83
C GLU A 281 -26.95 4.22 -1.67
N THR A 282 -25.82 4.83 -1.36
CA THR A 282 -24.93 4.42 -0.26
C THR A 282 -25.64 4.21 1.07
N ARG A 283 -26.62 5.04 1.41
CA ARG A 283 -27.43 4.90 2.64
C ARG A 283 -28.18 3.56 2.68
N THR A 284 -28.78 3.20 1.57
CA THR A 284 -29.53 1.94 1.43
C THR A 284 -28.57 0.75 1.51
N VAL A 285 -27.44 0.79 0.82
CA VAL A 285 -26.41 -0.26 0.88
C VAL A 285 -25.89 -0.44 2.30
N ARG A 286 -25.56 0.63 3.02
CA ARG A 286 -25.09 0.58 4.41
C ARG A 286 -26.09 -0.06 5.36
N ARG A 287 -27.37 0.25 5.19
CA ARG A 287 -28.45 -0.33 6.01
C ARG A 287 -28.63 -1.82 5.71
N LEU A 288 -28.71 -2.19 4.44
CA LEU A 288 -28.90 -3.59 4.03
C LEU A 288 -27.68 -4.46 4.37
N ALA A 289 -26.48 -3.97 4.14
CA ALA A 289 -25.24 -4.65 4.51
C ALA A 289 -24.95 -4.62 6.02
N ARG A 290 -25.76 -3.91 6.83
CA ARG A 290 -25.59 -3.81 8.28
C ARG A 290 -24.19 -3.34 8.69
N ILE A 291 -23.68 -2.26 8.06
CA ILE A 291 -22.32 -1.77 8.33
C ILE A 291 -22.09 -1.46 9.81
N SER A 292 -23.10 -0.95 10.53
CA SER A 292 -22.99 -0.70 11.97
C SER A 292 -22.71 -1.97 12.76
N ASP A 293 -23.33 -3.10 12.37
CA ASP A 293 -23.18 -4.37 13.08
C ASP A 293 -21.81 -5.01 12.75
N TRP A 294 -21.31 -4.83 11.52
CA TRP A 294 -19.92 -5.20 11.17
C TRP A 294 -18.93 -4.44 12.04
N ARG A 295 -19.16 -3.13 12.23
CA ARG A 295 -18.29 -2.29 13.04
C ARG A 295 -18.35 -2.67 14.53
N GLU A 296 -19.54 -2.97 15.04
CA GLU A 296 -19.75 -3.46 16.41
C GLU A 296 -19.06 -4.80 16.64
N TRP A 297 -19.20 -5.73 15.69
CA TRP A 297 -18.50 -7.01 15.72
C TRP A 297 -16.98 -6.84 15.75
N LEU A 298 -16.44 -5.91 14.97
CA LEU A 298 -14.99 -5.64 14.99
C LEU A 298 -14.54 -5.09 16.33
N ILE A 299 -15.23 -4.08 16.86
CA ILE A 299 -14.79 -3.38 18.07
C ILE A 299 -14.84 -4.31 19.28
N HIS A 300 -15.95 -5.01 19.49
CA HIS A 300 -16.16 -5.76 20.72
C HIS A 300 -15.77 -7.24 20.58
N PRO A 301 -16.42 -8.08 19.77
CA PRO A 301 -16.05 -9.48 19.63
C PRO A 301 -14.62 -9.72 19.16
N VAL A 302 -14.14 -8.96 18.17
CA VAL A 302 -12.81 -9.17 17.58
C VAL A 302 -11.73 -8.48 18.40
N LEU A 303 -11.85 -7.18 18.66
CA LEU A 303 -10.79 -6.35 19.24
C LEU A 303 -10.98 -6.08 20.75
N GLY A 304 -11.99 -6.69 21.40
CA GLY A 304 -12.24 -6.60 22.83
C GLY A 304 -12.49 -5.18 23.36
N GLY A 305 -12.87 -4.24 22.51
CA GLY A 305 -13.03 -2.83 22.88
C GLY A 305 -11.71 -2.06 23.05
N VAL A 306 -10.56 -2.71 22.84
CA VAL A 306 -9.23 -2.09 23.04
C VAL A 306 -8.93 -1.03 21.98
N LEU A 307 -9.30 -1.29 20.74
CA LEU A 307 -9.16 -0.33 19.63
C LEU A 307 -10.56 0.15 19.21
N GLY A 308 -10.65 1.42 18.81
CA GLY A 308 -11.91 2.02 18.41
C GLY A 308 -11.75 3.23 17.49
N GLY A 309 -12.88 3.91 17.22
CA GLY A 309 -12.92 5.12 16.41
C GLY A 309 -12.48 4.91 14.96
N SER A 310 -11.93 5.95 14.34
CA SER A 310 -11.46 5.93 12.96
C SER A 310 -10.30 4.96 12.69
N LEU A 311 -9.62 4.52 13.75
CA LEU A 311 -8.54 3.53 13.60
C LEU A 311 -9.11 2.17 13.20
N VAL A 312 -10.22 1.74 13.78
CA VAL A 312 -10.90 0.49 13.40
C VAL A 312 -11.40 0.56 11.96
N ASP A 313 -12.00 1.70 11.55
CA ASP A 313 -12.44 1.90 10.18
C ASP A 313 -11.27 1.82 9.20
N ARG A 314 -10.12 2.39 9.55
CA ARG A 314 -8.89 2.30 8.75
C ARG A 314 -8.38 0.85 8.65
N LEU A 315 -8.25 0.16 9.78
CA LEU A 315 -7.80 -1.23 9.77
C LEU A 315 -8.77 -2.12 8.99
N TRP A 316 -10.07 -1.82 9.04
CA TRP A 316 -11.06 -2.55 8.26
C TRP A 316 -10.83 -2.40 6.75
N ILE A 317 -10.79 -1.18 6.25
CA ILE A 317 -10.68 -0.92 4.80
C ILE A 317 -9.29 -1.22 4.24
N ASP A 318 -8.25 -1.09 5.06
CA ASP A 318 -6.87 -1.20 4.59
C ASP A 318 -6.25 -2.59 4.86
N VAL A 319 -6.76 -3.34 5.84
CA VAL A 319 -6.15 -4.58 6.32
C VAL A 319 -7.15 -5.74 6.40
N PHE A 320 -8.15 -5.64 7.26
CA PHE A 320 -8.96 -6.78 7.65
C PHE A 320 -9.82 -7.31 6.50
N LEU A 321 -10.51 -6.43 5.80
CA LEU A 321 -11.38 -6.83 4.70
C LEU A 321 -10.59 -7.46 3.52
N PRO A 322 -9.47 -6.88 3.05
CA PRO A 322 -8.61 -7.53 2.06
C PRO A 322 -8.10 -8.91 2.51
N PHE A 323 -7.71 -9.07 3.79
CA PHE A 323 -7.25 -10.36 4.32
C PHE A 323 -8.37 -11.40 4.37
N LEU A 324 -9.59 -11.03 4.77
CA LEU A 324 -10.75 -11.92 4.78
C LEU A 324 -11.12 -12.42 3.38
N VAL A 325 -10.89 -11.61 2.35
CA VAL A 325 -11.06 -12.04 0.95
C VAL A 325 -10.02 -13.06 0.55
N VAL A 326 -8.75 -12.78 0.85
CA VAL A 326 -7.63 -13.67 0.49
C VAL A 326 -7.73 -15.01 1.19
N ASP A 327 -8.17 -15.01 2.46
CA ASP A 327 -8.39 -16.23 3.25
C ASP A 327 -9.72 -16.95 2.89
N GLY A 328 -10.52 -16.40 1.99
CA GLY A 328 -11.77 -17.02 1.52
C GLY A 328 -12.97 -16.89 2.47
N GLN A 329 -12.89 -16.07 3.53
CA GLN A 329 -13.97 -15.88 4.50
C GLN A 329 -15.10 -15.01 3.96
N ILE A 330 -14.78 -14.07 3.07
CA ILE A 330 -15.74 -13.18 2.41
C ILE A 330 -15.51 -13.24 0.90
N GLY A 331 -16.58 -13.38 0.12
CA GLY A 331 -16.49 -13.34 -1.34
C GLY A 331 -16.02 -11.97 -1.85
N ARG A 332 -15.16 -11.95 -2.87
CA ARG A 332 -14.52 -10.74 -3.40
C ARG A 332 -15.51 -9.64 -3.79
N GLU A 333 -16.58 -9.97 -4.48
CA GLU A 333 -17.61 -9.00 -4.89
C GLU A 333 -18.31 -8.37 -3.67
N SER A 334 -18.64 -9.21 -2.66
CA SER A 334 -19.25 -8.78 -1.41
C SER A 334 -18.35 -7.83 -0.63
N ALA A 335 -17.08 -8.18 -0.55
CA ALA A 335 -16.08 -7.37 0.13
C ALA A 335 -15.83 -6.03 -0.59
N ALA A 336 -15.75 -6.04 -1.92
CA ALA A 336 -15.59 -4.83 -2.72
C ALA A 336 -16.77 -3.87 -2.51
N ALA A 337 -18.00 -4.37 -2.53
CA ALA A 337 -19.19 -3.56 -2.25
C ALA A 337 -19.16 -2.99 -0.82
N LEU A 338 -18.80 -3.80 0.18
CA LEU A 338 -18.68 -3.36 1.57
C LEU A 338 -17.59 -2.29 1.71
N TRP A 339 -16.44 -2.47 1.08
CA TRP A 339 -15.32 -1.53 1.08
C TRP A 339 -15.68 -0.19 0.43
N LEU A 340 -16.31 -0.23 -0.76
CA LEU A 340 -16.72 0.98 -1.49
C LEU A 340 -17.69 1.84 -0.68
N HIS A 341 -18.63 1.20 0.03
CA HIS A 341 -19.68 1.89 0.79
C HIS A 341 -19.36 2.10 2.27
N TRP A 342 -18.21 1.65 2.75
CA TRP A 342 -17.77 1.88 4.13
C TRP A 342 -17.63 3.37 4.46
N VAL A 343 -17.56 3.67 5.75
CA VAL A 343 -17.19 5.01 6.23
C VAL A 343 -15.71 5.22 5.99
N PRO A 344 -15.29 6.29 5.30
CA PRO A 344 -13.87 6.55 5.11
C PRO A 344 -13.20 6.84 6.45
N ALA A 345 -12.03 6.26 6.68
CA ALA A 345 -11.26 6.43 7.91
C ALA A 345 -10.73 7.86 8.09
N ALA A 346 -10.44 8.53 6.98
CA ALA A 346 -10.06 9.94 6.92
C ALA A 346 -10.46 10.51 5.56
N CYS A 347 -10.91 11.75 5.55
CA CYS A 347 -11.15 12.53 4.35
C CYS A 347 -10.47 13.88 4.55
N PRO A 348 -9.53 14.29 3.69
CA PRO A 348 -8.96 15.64 3.75
C PRO A 348 -10.05 16.71 3.62
N ASP A 349 -10.05 17.71 4.48
CA ASP A 349 -11.02 18.80 4.44
C ASP A 349 -11.00 19.53 3.08
N ALA A 350 -9.84 19.61 2.47
CA ALA A 350 -9.62 20.20 1.16
C ALA A 350 -10.37 19.51 0.01
N TYR A 351 -10.83 18.27 0.19
CA TYR A 351 -11.59 17.53 -0.83
C TYR A 351 -13.07 17.95 -0.90
N GLY A 352 -13.57 18.69 0.09
CA GLY A 352 -14.99 19.09 0.14
C GLY A 352 -15.49 19.81 -1.10
N GLU A 353 -14.69 20.73 -1.65
CA GLU A 353 -15.03 21.44 -2.89
C GLU A 353 -14.95 20.54 -4.13
N LEU A 354 -14.00 19.61 -4.17
CA LEU A 354 -13.86 18.67 -5.29
C LEU A 354 -15.07 17.73 -5.40
N PHE A 355 -15.64 17.31 -4.29
CA PHE A 355 -16.86 16.50 -4.30
C PHE A 355 -18.06 17.25 -4.88
N LYS A 356 -18.16 18.57 -4.63
CA LYS A 356 -19.20 19.41 -5.24
C LYS A 356 -19.07 19.47 -6.76
N LEU A 357 -17.84 19.62 -7.28
CA LEU A 357 -17.57 19.59 -8.73
C LEU A 357 -17.95 18.25 -9.36
N ALA A 358 -17.72 17.15 -8.66
CA ALA A 358 -18.17 15.82 -9.07
C ALA A 358 -19.70 15.62 -8.98
N GLY A 359 -20.45 16.61 -8.51
CA GLY A 359 -21.88 16.48 -8.24
C GLY A 359 -22.20 15.51 -7.11
N ILE A 360 -21.25 15.29 -6.19
CA ILE A 360 -21.42 14.46 -5.00
C ILE A 360 -21.92 15.36 -3.86
N GLN A 361 -23.16 15.12 -3.45
CA GLN A 361 -23.74 15.89 -2.33
C GLN A 361 -23.12 15.42 -1.01
N LEU A 362 -22.62 16.38 -0.25
CA LEU A 362 -22.13 16.17 1.11
C LEU A 362 -23.31 16.42 2.07
N ASP A 363 -23.89 15.37 2.59
CA ASP A 363 -24.92 15.44 3.64
C ASP A 363 -24.22 15.37 5.01
N PRO A 364 -24.37 16.37 5.88
CA PRO A 364 -23.78 16.35 7.22
C PRO A 364 -24.26 15.15 8.08
N GLN A 365 -25.44 14.61 7.76
CA GLN A 365 -26.02 13.45 8.47
C GLN A 365 -25.61 12.09 7.86
N LEU A 366 -25.02 12.09 6.66
CA LEU A 366 -24.60 10.90 5.95
C LEU A 366 -23.11 10.91 5.70
N PRO A 367 -22.33 10.07 6.41
CA PRO A 367 -20.92 9.96 6.16
C PRO A 367 -20.64 9.63 4.69
N LEU A 368 -19.65 10.32 4.12
CA LEU A 368 -19.20 10.15 2.75
C LEU A 368 -18.91 8.66 2.44
N CYS A 369 -19.15 8.25 1.20
CA CYS A 369 -18.79 6.92 0.71
C CYS A 369 -17.28 6.79 0.57
N ASN A 370 -16.70 5.68 1.03
CA ASN A 370 -15.26 5.42 0.90
C ASN A 370 -14.78 5.46 -0.55
N ALA A 371 -15.60 5.00 -1.50
CA ALA A 371 -15.27 5.02 -2.92
C ALA A 371 -14.81 6.39 -3.42
N TRP A 372 -15.50 7.46 -3.01
CA TRP A 372 -15.19 8.81 -3.47
C TRP A 372 -13.84 9.30 -2.93
N VAL A 373 -13.57 9.05 -1.65
CA VAL A 373 -12.29 9.41 -1.03
C VAL A 373 -11.15 8.62 -1.65
N GLN A 374 -11.32 7.33 -1.83
CA GLN A 374 -10.29 6.47 -2.44
C GLN A 374 -10.04 6.83 -3.91
N GLY A 375 -11.09 7.20 -4.63
CA GLY A 375 -10.97 7.68 -6.01
C GLY A 375 -10.17 8.98 -6.11
N LEU A 376 -10.44 9.97 -5.25
CA LEU A 376 -9.65 11.21 -5.21
C LEU A 376 -8.20 10.97 -4.81
N LEU A 377 -7.96 10.13 -3.81
CA LEU A 377 -6.60 9.74 -3.43
C LEU A 377 -5.84 9.09 -4.59
N TRP A 378 -6.51 8.26 -5.39
CA TRP A 378 -5.90 7.67 -6.57
C TRP A 378 -5.58 8.70 -7.64
N LEU A 379 -6.50 9.64 -7.92
CA LEU A 379 -6.27 10.72 -8.90
C LEU A 379 -5.12 11.64 -8.47
N GLU A 380 -5.06 12.01 -7.20
CA GLU A 380 -3.96 12.79 -6.64
C GLU A 380 -2.62 12.07 -6.86
N ASP A 381 -2.57 10.76 -6.62
CA ASP A 381 -1.41 9.92 -6.90
C ASP A 381 -1.00 9.93 -8.39
N GLN A 382 -1.98 9.93 -9.32
CA GLN A 382 -1.70 9.98 -10.76
C GLN A 382 -1.12 11.34 -11.16
N LEU A 383 -1.70 12.45 -10.70
CA LEU A 383 -1.20 13.79 -10.99
C LEU A 383 0.21 14.03 -10.44
N ARG A 384 0.51 13.55 -9.23
CA ARG A 384 1.88 13.59 -8.68
C ARG A 384 2.86 12.86 -9.58
N THR A 385 2.47 11.68 -10.04
CA THR A 385 3.25 10.89 -10.98
C THR A 385 3.53 11.63 -12.28
N GLU A 386 2.54 12.33 -12.83
CA GLU A 386 2.68 13.11 -14.05
C GLU A 386 3.55 14.37 -13.85
N ARG A 387 3.36 15.09 -12.74
CA ARG A 387 4.16 16.27 -12.38
C ARG A 387 5.65 15.94 -12.26
N ILE A 388 5.97 14.82 -11.64
CA ILE A 388 7.35 14.34 -11.52
C ILE A 388 7.92 14.00 -12.91
N ARG A 389 7.15 13.37 -13.80
CA ARG A 389 7.59 13.05 -15.17
C ARG A 389 7.89 14.29 -15.99
N THR A 390 7.08 15.32 -15.89
CA THR A 390 7.29 16.58 -16.63
C THR A 390 8.49 17.34 -16.11
N SER A 391 8.72 17.39 -14.80
CA SER A 391 9.87 18.05 -14.20
C SER A 391 11.20 17.37 -14.52
N THR A 392 11.23 16.05 -14.63
CA THR A 392 12.45 15.29 -15.03
C THR A 392 12.72 15.36 -16.52
N GLY A 393 11.68 15.45 -17.36
CA GLY A 393 11.81 15.62 -18.82
C GLY A 393 12.42 16.97 -19.22
N THR A 394 12.09 18.04 -18.51
CA THR A 394 12.64 19.39 -18.72
C THR A 394 14.10 19.50 -18.26
N ALA A 395 14.51 18.79 -17.23
CA ALA A 395 15.91 18.77 -16.77
C ALA A 395 16.86 18.05 -17.75
N ALA A 396 16.36 17.08 -18.51
CA ALA A 396 17.14 16.38 -19.53
C ALA A 396 17.37 17.23 -20.79
N THR A 397 16.42 18.09 -21.16
CA THR A 397 16.54 18.97 -22.34
C THR A 397 17.40 20.20 -22.10
N CYS A 398 17.54 20.67 -20.86
CA CYS A 398 18.43 21.81 -20.54
C CYS A 398 19.92 21.45 -20.47
N ARG A 399 20.31 20.17 -20.39
CA ARG A 399 21.72 19.77 -20.37
C ARG A 399 22.33 19.47 -21.76
N SER A 400 21.53 19.44 -22.81
CA SER A 400 22.00 19.23 -24.18
C SER A 400 22.23 20.54 -24.98
N GLY A 401 22.04 21.72 -24.38
CA GLY A 401 22.11 23.01 -25.03
C GLY A 401 23.37 23.86 -24.73
N SER A 402 24.37 23.37 -24.01
CA SER A 402 25.60 24.12 -23.73
C SER A 402 26.83 23.38 -24.24
N GLY A 403 26.98 23.36 -25.55
CA GLY A 403 28.15 22.81 -26.24
C GLY A 403 28.17 23.26 -27.68
N ALA A 404 28.45 24.54 -27.90
CA ALA A 404 28.92 25.07 -29.16
C ALA A 404 29.97 26.17 -28.89
#